data_9d56ed41207edd4cda9de11703f92990
#
_entry.id   9d56ed41207edd4cda9de11703f92990
#
_cell.length_a   1.000
_cell.length_b   1.000
_cell.length_c   1.000
_cell.angle_alpha   90.00
_cell.angle_beta   90.00
_cell.angle_gamma   90.00
#
_symmetry.space_group_name_H-M   'P 1'
#
loop_
_entity.id
_entity.type
_entity.pdbx_description
1 polymer ?
#
loop_
_entity_poly.entity_id
_entity_poly.type
_entity_poly.pdbx_seq_one_letter_code
_entity_poly.pdbx_strand_id
1 'polypeptide(L)'
;MNRRSTPEADLQRAVVQALRFALPRTAIIHHCANEVTEPGPRGAKHQAILVGMGVHAGFADLMLLHDGRILFFELKAPKGRLRPDQEAFRDAMLAQGFGWALVRSLEDALGALADHGFVARIASSSRRVAP
;
A
#
# COMPACT_ATOMS: atom_id res chain seq x y z
N MET A 1 -7.64 -9.49 -25.74
CA MET A 1 -6.84 -8.28 -25.90
C MET A 1 -5.96 -8.05 -24.68
N ASN A 2 -4.67 -8.09 -24.88
CA ASN A 2 -3.74 -7.92 -23.75
C ASN A 2 -3.65 -6.46 -23.36
N ARG A 3 -4.27 -6.10 -22.24
CA ARG A 3 -4.00 -4.81 -21.63
C ARG A 3 -2.56 -4.79 -21.13
N ARG A 4 -1.79 -3.85 -21.61
CA ARG A 4 -0.45 -3.66 -21.05
C ARG A 4 -0.60 -3.27 -19.58
N SER A 5 0.01 -4.05 -18.71
CA SER A 5 0.09 -3.71 -17.30
C SER A 5 0.98 -2.49 -17.12
N THR A 6 0.66 -1.64 -16.15
CA THR A 6 1.52 -0.51 -15.79
C THR A 6 2.61 -0.98 -14.83
N PRO A 7 3.76 -0.27 -14.78
CA PRO A 7 4.80 -0.60 -13.79
C PRO A 7 4.28 -0.62 -12.34
N GLU A 8 3.40 0.30 -11.99
CA GLU A 8 2.81 0.32 -10.65
C GLU A 8 1.93 -0.88 -10.38
N ALA A 9 1.10 -1.29 -11.37
CA ALA A 9 0.25 -2.47 -11.22
C ALA A 9 1.07 -3.74 -11.09
N ASP A 10 2.16 -3.87 -11.86
CA ASP A 10 3.07 -5.00 -11.76
C ASP A 10 3.76 -5.04 -10.39
N LEU A 11 4.21 -3.89 -9.91
CA LEU A 11 4.81 -3.77 -8.59
C LEU A 11 3.80 -4.18 -7.51
N GLN A 12 2.56 -3.70 -7.61
CA GLN A 12 1.53 -4.02 -6.65
C GLN A 12 1.27 -5.53 -6.56
N ARG A 13 1.15 -6.21 -7.70
CA ARG A 13 0.94 -7.66 -7.71
C ARG A 13 2.10 -8.39 -7.07
N ALA A 14 3.32 -7.98 -7.37
CA ALA A 14 4.52 -8.58 -6.80
C ALA A 14 4.61 -8.34 -5.29
N VAL A 15 4.31 -7.13 -4.85
CA VAL A 15 4.30 -6.78 -3.42
C VAL A 15 3.24 -7.56 -2.67
N VAL A 16 2.02 -7.62 -3.17
CA VAL A 16 0.93 -8.38 -2.53
C VAL A 16 1.30 -9.85 -2.40
N GLN A 17 1.86 -10.44 -3.44
CA GLN A 17 2.30 -11.84 -3.42
C GLN A 17 3.39 -12.05 -2.35
N ALA A 18 4.37 -11.17 -2.31
CA ALA A 18 5.44 -11.24 -1.31
C ALA A 18 4.90 -11.07 0.12
N LEU A 19 3.95 -10.15 0.33
CA LEU A 19 3.33 -9.93 1.63
C LEU A 19 2.53 -11.15 2.09
N ARG A 20 1.78 -11.78 1.20
CA ARG A 20 1.04 -13.00 1.53
C ARG A 20 1.94 -14.14 1.95
N PHE A 21 3.13 -14.19 1.37
CA PHE A 21 4.15 -15.17 1.78
C PHE A 21 4.82 -14.78 3.10
N ALA A 22 5.14 -13.49 3.27
CA ALA A 22 5.93 -13.01 4.41
C ALA A 22 5.12 -12.88 5.70
N LEU A 23 3.84 -12.54 5.61
CA LEU A 23 3.01 -12.27 6.78
C LEU A 23 2.25 -13.50 7.25
N PRO A 24 1.86 -13.58 8.54
CA PRO A 24 0.98 -14.64 9.03
C PRO A 24 -0.37 -14.62 8.31
N ARG A 25 -1.03 -15.77 8.28
CA ARG A 25 -2.35 -15.91 7.62
C ARG A 25 -3.43 -15.01 8.21
N THR A 26 -3.27 -14.61 9.46
CA THR A 26 -4.22 -13.73 10.14
C THR A 26 -4.10 -12.28 9.70
N ALA A 27 -3.02 -11.92 9.03
CA ALA A 27 -2.85 -10.58 8.49
C ALA A 27 -3.82 -10.35 7.32
N ILE A 28 -4.38 -9.15 7.27
CA ILE A 28 -5.23 -8.73 6.15
C ILE A 28 -4.42 -7.77 5.30
N ILE A 29 -4.38 -8.05 4.00
CA ILE A 29 -3.78 -7.17 3.00
C ILE A 29 -4.92 -6.73 2.09
N HIS A 30 -5.21 -5.44 2.08
CA HIS A 30 -6.35 -4.93 1.33
C HIS A 30 -5.91 -3.90 0.30
N HIS A 31 -6.31 -4.11 -0.94
CA HIS A 31 -6.13 -3.12 -2.00
C HIS A 31 -7.26 -2.08 -1.91
N CYS A 32 -6.88 -0.85 -1.63
CA CYS A 32 -7.82 0.26 -1.53
C CYS A 32 -8.08 0.82 -2.93
N ALA A 33 -9.02 0.21 -3.64
CA ALA A 33 -9.31 0.52 -5.05
C ALA A 33 -10.19 1.77 -5.16
N ASN A 34 -9.61 2.92 -4.85
CA ASN A 34 -10.31 4.19 -4.79
C ASN A 34 -9.84 5.21 -5.83
N GLU A 35 -9.02 4.80 -6.78
CA GLU A 35 -8.57 5.67 -7.86
C GLU A 35 -9.46 5.53 -9.09
N VAL A 36 -9.83 6.68 -9.66
CA VAL A 36 -10.50 6.75 -10.95
C VAL A 36 -9.44 6.99 -12.02
N THR A 37 -9.30 6.03 -12.92
CA THR A 37 -8.30 6.10 -14.01
C THR A 37 -8.87 6.70 -15.28
N GLU A 38 -10.19 6.86 -15.38
CA GLU A 38 -10.82 7.43 -16.57
C GLU A 38 -10.52 8.93 -16.66
N PRO A 39 -9.95 9.40 -17.78
CA PRO A 39 -9.62 10.83 -17.93
C PRO A 39 -10.85 11.66 -18.27
N GLY A 40 -10.71 12.98 -18.15
CA GLY A 40 -11.69 13.95 -18.57
C GLY A 40 -12.89 14.10 -17.65
N PRO A 41 -13.99 14.73 -18.14
CA PRO A 41 -15.14 15.06 -17.31
C PRO A 41 -15.85 13.85 -16.68
N ARG A 42 -15.86 12.72 -17.36
CA ARG A 42 -16.48 11.48 -16.84
C ARG A 42 -15.71 10.94 -15.64
N GLY A 43 -14.39 10.93 -15.72
CA GLY A 43 -13.53 10.51 -14.62
C GLY A 43 -13.65 11.47 -13.44
N ALA A 44 -13.64 12.77 -13.68
CA ALA A 44 -13.82 13.78 -12.64
C ALA A 44 -15.18 13.65 -11.94
N LYS A 45 -16.25 13.40 -12.70
CA LYS A 45 -17.57 13.17 -12.14
C LYS A 45 -17.61 11.90 -11.29
N HIS A 46 -17.01 10.82 -11.77
CA HIS A 46 -16.92 9.56 -11.02
C HIS A 46 -16.16 9.75 -9.71
N GLN A 47 -15.03 10.45 -9.77
CA GLN A 47 -14.24 10.76 -8.57
C GLN A 47 -15.05 11.58 -7.56
N ALA A 48 -15.79 12.59 -8.05
CA ALA A 48 -16.63 13.41 -7.18
C ALA A 48 -17.73 12.58 -6.50
N ILE A 49 -18.33 11.62 -7.21
CA ILE A 49 -19.33 10.73 -6.64
C ILE A 49 -18.70 9.87 -5.52
N LEU A 50 -17.52 9.29 -5.78
CA LEU A 50 -16.84 8.46 -4.79
C LEU A 50 -16.46 9.26 -3.54
N VAL A 51 -15.95 10.47 -3.71
CA VAL A 51 -15.64 11.36 -2.59
C VAL A 51 -16.90 11.70 -1.81
N GLY A 52 -18.00 11.99 -2.50
CA GLY A 52 -19.28 12.23 -1.84
C GLY A 52 -19.82 11.02 -1.06
N MET A 53 -19.42 9.82 -1.46
CA MET A 53 -19.74 8.57 -0.76
C MET A 53 -18.77 8.22 0.35
N GLY A 54 -17.75 9.04 0.58
CA GLY A 54 -16.82 8.85 1.68
C GLY A 54 -15.42 8.38 1.30
N VAL A 55 -15.11 8.27 0.01
CA VAL A 55 -13.74 7.95 -0.42
C VAL A 55 -12.84 9.14 -0.13
N HIS A 56 -11.77 8.91 0.60
CA HIS A 56 -10.79 9.94 0.93
C HIS A 56 -9.76 10.05 -0.18
N ALA A 57 -9.65 11.22 -0.80
CA ALA A 57 -8.67 11.46 -1.85
C ALA A 57 -7.25 11.26 -1.32
N GLY A 58 -6.39 10.64 -2.12
CA GLY A 58 -5.00 10.37 -1.73
C GLY A 58 -4.82 9.17 -0.81
N PHE A 59 -5.88 8.38 -0.56
CA PHE A 59 -5.77 7.18 0.27
C PHE A 59 -4.74 6.21 -0.33
N ALA A 60 -3.98 5.53 0.53
CA ALA A 60 -2.91 4.62 0.11
C ALA A 60 -3.43 3.46 -0.73
N ASP A 61 -2.55 2.85 -1.53
CA ASP A 61 -2.89 1.72 -2.41
C ASP A 61 -3.20 0.45 -1.63
N LEU A 62 -2.44 0.17 -0.59
CA LEU A 62 -2.62 -1.03 0.22
C LEU A 62 -2.74 -0.66 1.69
N MET A 63 -3.56 -1.43 2.40
CA MET A 63 -3.68 -1.35 3.85
C MET A 63 -3.40 -2.72 4.43
N LEU A 64 -2.47 -2.78 5.38
CA LEU A 64 -2.08 -4.00 6.07
C LEU A 64 -2.57 -3.94 7.51
N LEU A 65 -3.30 -4.98 7.91
CA LEU A 65 -3.88 -5.09 9.26
C LEU A 65 -3.37 -6.36 9.93
N HIS A 66 -2.70 -6.22 11.04
CA HIS A 66 -2.27 -7.36 11.82
C HIS A 66 -1.91 -6.95 13.24
N ASP A 67 -2.34 -7.75 14.19
CA ASP A 67 -1.95 -7.63 15.61
C ASP A 67 -2.14 -6.21 16.16
N GLY A 68 -3.29 -5.61 15.85
CA GLY A 68 -3.63 -4.26 16.31
C GLY A 68 -2.89 -3.14 15.59
N ARG A 69 -2.11 -3.45 14.56
CA ARG A 69 -1.35 -2.46 13.78
C ARG A 69 -1.96 -2.24 12.42
N ILE A 70 -1.85 -1.02 11.93
CA ILE A 70 -2.25 -0.63 10.58
C ILE A 70 -1.04 0.00 9.91
N LEU A 71 -0.69 -0.53 8.73
CA LEU A 71 0.39 0.00 7.92
C LEU A 71 -0.12 0.25 6.51
N PHE A 72 0.04 1.46 6.02
CA PHE A 72 -0.34 1.84 4.67
C PHE A 72 0.86 1.84 3.74
N PHE A 73 0.67 1.29 2.54
CA PHE A 73 1.66 1.33 1.48
C PHE A 73 1.15 2.17 0.32
N GLU A 74 1.94 3.17 -0.07
CA GLU A 74 1.75 3.89 -1.32
C GLU A 74 2.75 3.35 -2.32
N LEU A 75 2.27 2.81 -3.44
CA LEU A 75 3.12 2.18 -4.45
C LEU A 75 3.41 3.17 -5.57
N LYS A 76 4.68 3.32 -5.91
CA LYS A 76 5.12 4.20 -7.00
C LYS A 76 6.14 3.49 -7.87
N ALA A 77 6.03 3.69 -9.18
CA ALA A 77 7.10 3.35 -10.11
C ALA A 77 8.36 4.15 -9.76
N PRO A 78 9.56 3.73 -10.22
CA PRO A 78 10.82 4.39 -9.82
C PRO A 78 10.84 5.89 -10.03
N LYS A 79 10.17 6.40 -11.06
CA LYS A 79 10.12 7.83 -11.37
C LYS A 79 8.83 8.50 -10.92
N GLY A 80 7.89 7.75 -10.35
CA GLY A 80 6.63 8.28 -9.88
C GLY A 80 6.80 9.13 -8.63
N ARG A 81 5.97 10.16 -8.50
CA ARG A 81 6.01 11.08 -7.35
C ARG A 81 4.67 11.10 -6.65
N LEU A 82 4.69 11.39 -5.36
CA LEU A 82 3.47 11.59 -4.60
C LEU A 82 2.75 12.85 -5.07
N ARG A 83 1.44 12.76 -5.22
CA ARG A 83 0.60 13.93 -5.43
C ARG A 83 0.36 14.63 -4.10
N PRO A 84 -0.02 15.92 -4.10
CA PRO A 84 -0.29 16.65 -2.86
C PRO A 84 -1.33 15.98 -1.96
N ASP A 85 -2.39 15.38 -2.53
CA ASP A 85 -3.41 14.67 -1.75
C ASP A 85 -2.83 13.41 -1.08
N GLN A 86 -1.90 12.73 -1.74
CA GLN A 86 -1.22 11.56 -1.16
C GLN A 86 -0.27 11.96 -0.03
N GLU A 87 0.42 13.09 -0.18
CA GLU A 87 1.26 13.64 0.88
C GLU A 87 0.43 14.05 2.10
N ALA A 88 -0.72 14.67 1.87
CA ALA A 88 -1.64 15.05 2.93
C ALA A 88 -2.16 13.82 3.70
N PHE A 89 -2.51 12.76 2.98
CA PHE A 89 -2.93 11.50 3.60
C PHE A 89 -1.80 10.90 4.44
N ARG A 90 -0.59 10.84 3.90
CA ARG A 90 0.60 10.39 4.63
C ARG A 90 0.75 11.14 5.94
N ASP A 91 0.74 12.47 5.87
CA ASP A 91 0.96 13.32 7.04
C ASP A 91 -0.14 13.12 8.09
N ALA A 92 -1.39 12.98 7.65
CA ALA A 92 -2.52 12.71 8.54
C ALA A 92 -2.39 11.35 9.24
N MET A 93 -1.96 10.31 8.51
CA MET A 93 -1.81 8.98 9.08
C MET A 93 -0.66 8.93 10.08
N LEU A 94 0.48 9.52 9.74
CA LEU A 94 1.61 9.59 10.66
C LEU A 94 1.28 10.39 11.92
N ALA A 95 0.54 11.50 11.78
CA ALA A 95 0.13 12.31 12.92
C ALA A 95 -0.77 11.55 13.90
N GLN A 96 -1.54 10.58 13.40
CA GLN A 96 -2.42 9.75 14.21
C GLN A 96 -1.74 8.50 14.76
N GLY A 97 -0.46 8.29 14.42
CA GLY A 97 0.29 7.14 14.90
C GLY A 97 0.18 5.88 14.05
N PHE A 98 -0.44 5.96 12.88
CA PHE A 98 -0.46 4.84 11.95
C PHE A 98 0.85 4.78 11.15
N GLY A 99 1.19 3.57 10.67
CA GLY A 99 2.32 3.39 9.77
C GLY A 99 1.97 3.78 8.33
N TRP A 100 2.92 4.37 7.64
CA TRP A 100 2.80 4.70 6.22
C TRP A 100 4.17 4.57 5.58
N ALA A 101 4.26 3.95 4.41
CA ALA A 101 5.51 3.80 3.69
C ALA A 101 5.32 3.98 2.20
N LEU A 102 6.29 4.65 1.57
CA LEU A 102 6.42 4.71 0.13
C LEU A 102 7.16 3.46 -0.33
N VAL A 103 6.55 2.69 -1.24
CA VAL A 103 7.09 1.42 -1.69
C VAL A 103 7.35 1.48 -3.19
N ARG A 104 8.60 1.37 -3.57
CA ARG A 104 9.05 1.35 -4.97
C ARG A 104 9.61 0.00 -5.39
N SER A 105 9.79 -0.92 -4.44
CA SER A 105 10.39 -2.23 -4.67
C SER A 105 9.93 -3.23 -3.60
N LEU A 106 10.20 -4.52 -3.84
CA LEU A 106 9.96 -5.54 -2.82
C LEU A 106 10.81 -5.29 -1.57
N GLU A 107 12.03 -4.82 -1.74
CA GLU A 107 12.91 -4.50 -0.62
C GLU A 107 12.31 -3.40 0.26
N ASP A 108 11.75 -2.37 -0.37
CA ASP A 108 11.06 -1.30 0.37
C ASP A 108 9.90 -1.86 1.19
N ALA A 109 9.11 -2.75 0.61
CA ALA A 109 7.97 -3.36 1.29
C ALA A 109 8.42 -4.18 2.50
N LEU A 110 9.40 -5.05 2.34
CA LEU A 110 9.90 -5.88 3.43
C LEU A 110 10.57 -5.06 4.51
N GLY A 111 11.34 -4.04 4.12
CA GLY A 111 11.95 -3.10 5.06
C GLY A 111 10.91 -2.35 5.89
N ALA A 112 9.81 -1.92 5.26
CA ALA A 112 8.74 -1.23 5.95
C ALA A 112 8.04 -2.15 6.97
N LEU A 113 7.86 -3.42 6.67
CA LEU A 113 7.31 -4.38 7.65
C LEU A 113 8.16 -4.40 8.92
N ALA A 114 9.48 -4.50 8.76
CA ALA A 114 10.40 -4.53 9.89
C ALA A 114 10.35 -3.20 10.67
N ASP A 115 10.37 -2.07 9.96
CA ASP A 115 10.38 -0.75 10.58
C ASP A 115 9.10 -0.47 11.38
N HIS A 116 7.99 -1.06 10.98
CA HIS A 116 6.68 -0.82 11.61
C HIS A 116 6.22 -1.96 12.51
N GLY A 117 7.12 -2.87 12.85
CA GLY A 117 6.83 -3.93 13.82
C GLY A 117 5.95 -5.06 13.32
N PHE A 118 5.87 -5.25 12.02
CA PHE A 118 5.20 -6.42 11.44
C PHE A 118 6.17 -7.59 11.39
N VAL A 119 5.76 -8.73 11.93
CA VAL A 119 6.61 -9.93 11.95
C VAL A 119 6.49 -10.65 10.62
N ALA A 120 7.59 -10.72 9.90
CA ALA A 120 7.66 -11.44 8.63
C ALA A 120 8.21 -12.85 8.86
N ARG A 121 7.74 -13.82 8.07
CA ARG A 121 8.20 -15.21 8.16
C ARG A 121 9.72 -15.34 7.96
N ILE A 122 10.28 -14.55 7.03
CA ILE A 122 11.71 -14.57 6.76
C ILE A 122 12.50 -14.19 8.00
N ALA A 123 12.08 -13.10 8.69
CA ALA A 123 12.71 -12.68 9.93
C ALA A 123 12.53 -13.70 11.05
N SER A 124 11.33 -14.31 11.16
CA SER A 124 11.05 -15.36 12.13
C SER A 124 11.92 -16.58 11.92
N SER A 125 12.10 -16.99 10.67
CA SER A 125 12.95 -18.14 10.33
C SER A 125 14.41 -17.89 10.71
N SER A 126 14.90 -16.68 10.44
CA SER A 126 16.27 -16.29 10.82
C SER A 126 16.47 -16.36 12.34
N ARG A 127 15.48 -15.94 13.11
CA ARG A 127 15.54 -15.94 14.57
C ARG A 127 15.49 -17.34 15.16
N ARG A 128 14.85 -18.29 14.49
CA ARG A 128 14.75 -19.68 14.95
C ARG A 128 16.09 -20.41 14.87
N VAL A 129 16.97 -19.97 14.02
CA VAL A 129 18.29 -20.59 13.87
C VAL A 129 19.20 -20.21 15.03
N ALA A 130 18.96 -19.10 15.71
CA ALA A 130 19.70 -18.69 16.88
C ALA A 130 19.18 -19.46 18.11
N PRO A 131 20.06 -20.16 18.84
CA PRO A 131 19.68 -20.85 20.06
C PRO A 131 19.28 -19.91 21.18
#